data_111abc64cae6f53e185ca6575333a395
#
_entry.id   111abc64cae6f53e185ca6575333a395
#
_cell.length_a   1.000
_cell.length_b   1.000
_cell.length_c   1.000
_cell.angle_alpha   90.00
_cell.angle_beta   90.00
_cell.angle_gamma   90.00
#
_symmetry.space_group_name_H-M   'P 1'
#
loop_
_entity.id
_entity.type
_entity.pdbx_description
1 polymer ?
#
loop_
_entity_poly.entity_id
_entity_poly.type
_entity_poly.pdbx_seq_one_letter_code
_entity_poly.pdbx_strand_id
1 'polypeptide(L)'
;HHDYYLHNGDLAYLKENQEYIKGLTRQLDECVDANGEEKMTGVRFLDWPTSEKIDVIHDGLQALTYMTLKAVRDIAGWLGDKELDGIASSCMKRMEKCDMQHTDASQALSLSLLAGTSKDVKGDVKKLIDNGLNSFSPFYGYYAIEALAANGEIDTAMKMVSDYWGSMIDLGATTFWEHLYYPDTKKAGRIDEIVPAGTYDIHGDGGEYCYVGLRQSLCHGWAAGPTPWLQRYVLGVKPVEPGCKTVEVKPHLGDLAFAEGTVPTPYGPLSVKAHKDASGKTVCSVKAPKGVKVIK
;
A
#
# COMPACT_ATOMS: atom_id res chain seq x y z
N HIS A 1 -9.49 -9.95 -4.20
CA HIS A 1 -10.72 -10.56 -3.68
C HIS A 1 -11.09 -10.04 -2.30
N HIS A 2 -10.14 -10.01 -1.34
CA HIS A 2 -10.38 -9.53 0.04
C HIS A 2 -10.90 -8.09 0.06
N ASP A 3 -10.14 -7.13 -0.44
CA ASP A 3 -10.50 -5.72 -0.41
C ASP A 3 -11.73 -5.42 -1.28
N TYR A 4 -11.85 -6.12 -2.42
CA TYR A 4 -13.03 -6.02 -3.27
C TYR A 4 -14.30 -6.37 -2.48
N TYR A 5 -14.30 -7.51 -1.77
CA TYR A 5 -15.44 -7.91 -0.96
C TYR A 5 -15.68 -6.99 0.26
N LEU A 6 -14.60 -6.54 0.90
CA LEU A 6 -14.70 -5.59 2.01
C LEU A 6 -15.42 -4.30 1.59
N HIS A 7 -15.17 -3.82 0.37
CA HIS A 7 -15.79 -2.61 -0.15
C HIS A 7 -17.19 -2.81 -0.70
N ASN A 8 -17.47 -3.90 -1.41
CA ASN A 8 -18.75 -4.09 -2.12
C ASN A 8 -19.73 -5.06 -1.45
N GLY A 9 -19.24 -6.01 -0.64
CA GLY A 9 -20.07 -7.01 0.05
C GLY A 9 -20.71 -8.06 -0.87
N ASP A 10 -20.20 -8.22 -2.08
CA ASP A 10 -20.71 -9.21 -3.05
C ASP A 10 -20.26 -10.63 -2.70
N LEU A 11 -21.06 -11.32 -1.88
CA LEU A 11 -20.78 -12.69 -1.48
C LEU A 11 -20.89 -13.67 -2.65
N ALA A 12 -21.69 -13.37 -3.67
CA ALA A 12 -21.80 -14.23 -4.86
C ALA A 12 -20.46 -14.26 -5.60
N TYR A 13 -19.82 -13.11 -5.77
CA TYR A 13 -18.48 -13.00 -6.33
C TYR A 13 -17.45 -13.87 -5.59
N LEU A 14 -17.43 -13.85 -4.25
CA LEU A 14 -16.50 -14.70 -3.49
C LEU A 14 -16.80 -16.19 -3.71
N LYS A 15 -18.08 -16.59 -3.75
CA LYS A 15 -18.48 -17.99 -3.99
C LYS A 15 -18.08 -18.45 -5.38
N GLU A 16 -18.25 -17.62 -6.40
CA GLU A 16 -17.84 -17.92 -7.77
C GLU A 16 -16.31 -18.13 -7.89
N ASN A 17 -15.54 -17.40 -7.10
CA ASN A 17 -14.08 -17.48 -7.10
C ASN A 17 -13.48 -18.42 -6.04
N GLN A 18 -14.32 -19.12 -5.26
CA GLN A 18 -13.87 -19.91 -4.10
C GLN A 18 -12.84 -20.98 -4.49
N GLU A 19 -13.10 -21.78 -5.52
CA GLU A 19 -12.17 -22.82 -5.96
C GLU A 19 -10.86 -22.25 -6.55
N TYR A 20 -10.94 -21.12 -7.24
CA TYR A 20 -9.76 -20.41 -7.70
C TYR A 20 -8.90 -19.92 -6.53
N ILE A 21 -9.50 -19.30 -5.50
CA ILE A 21 -8.80 -18.85 -4.30
C ILE A 21 -8.17 -20.04 -3.56
N LYS A 22 -8.88 -21.18 -3.44
CA LYS A 22 -8.31 -22.42 -2.87
C LYS A 22 -7.10 -22.91 -3.67
N GLY A 23 -7.19 -22.92 -5.00
CA GLY A 23 -6.09 -23.32 -5.87
C GLY A 23 -4.84 -22.47 -5.64
N LEU A 24 -5.00 -21.16 -5.64
CA LEU A 24 -3.89 -20.23 -5.34
C LEU A 24 -3.33 -20.42 -3.91
N THR A 25 -4.19 -20.66 -2.93
CA THR A 25 -3.76 -20.88 -1.55
C THR A 25 -2.94 -22.16 -1.41
N ARG A 26 -3.34 -23.25 -2.11
CA ARG A 26 -2.55 -24.49 -2.15
C ARG A 26 -1.20 -24.28 -2.82
N GLN A 27 -1.12 -23.49 -3.90
CA GLN A 27 0.16 -23.15 -4.53
C GLN A 27 1.07 -22.36 -3.58
N LEU A 28 0.53 -21.40 -2.83
CA LEU A 28 1.31 -20.69 -1.80
C LEU A 28 1.78 -21.64 -0.70
N ASP A 29 0.94 -22.57 -0.25
CA ASP A 29 1.28 -23.57 0.76
C ASP A 29 2.43 -24.48 0.29
N GLU A 30 2.42 -24.90 -0.97
CA GLU A 30 3.49 -25.69 -1.61
C GLU A 30 4.80 -24.90 -1.77
N CYS A 31 4.71 -23.57 -1.93
CA CYS A 31 5.88 -22.69 -2.00
C CYS A 31 6.54 -22.42 -0.65
N VAL A 32 5.97 -22.88 0.46
CA VAL A 32 6.55 -22.72 1.82
C VAL A 32 7.05 -24.09 2.29
N ASP A 33 8.35 -24.18 2.58
CA ASP A 33 8.97 -25.43 3.00
C ASP A 33 8.61 -25.85 4.45
N ALA A 34 9.15 -26.99 4.89
CA ALA A 34 8.90 -27.53 6.23
C ALA A 34 9.46 -26.64 7.36
N ASN A 35 10.46 -25.81 7.07
CA ASN A 35 11.05 -24.85 8.01
C ASN A 35 10.25 -23.55 8.08
N GLY A 36 9.33 -23.30 7.13
CA GLY A 36 8.50 -22.12 7.05
C GLY A 36 9.03 -21.05 6.11
N GLU A 37 10.06 -21.34 5.34
CA GLU A 37 10.65 -20.40 4.38
C GLU A 37 9.99 -20.53 3.00
N GLU A 38 9.74 -19.39 2.34
CA GLU A 38 9.27 -19.40 0.97
C GLU A 38 10.36 -19.93 0.02
N LYS A 39 9.97 -20.78 -0.91
CA LYS A 39 10.83 -21.41 -1.93
C LYS A 39 10.24 -21.24 -3.31
N MET A 40 9.71 -20.06 -3.60
CA MET A 40 9.17 -19.74 -4.91
C MET A 40 10.25 -19.90 -5.99
N THR A 41 9.89 -20.54 -7.09
CA THR A 41 10.75 -20.77 -8.25
C THR A 41 10.37 -19.87 -9.41
N GLY A 42 11.24 -19.81 -10.44
CA GLY A 42 11.03 -18.96 -11.62
C GLY A 42 11.54 -17.54 -11.41
N VAL A 43 10.86 -16.58 -12.02
CA VAL A 43 11.24 -15.15 -11.89
C VAL A 43 10.77 -14.65 -10.53
N ARG A 44 11.72 -14.39 -9.64
CA ARG A 44 11.47 -13.80 -8.33
C ARG A 44 11.70 -12.30 -8.42
N PHE A 45 10.69 -11.53 -8.08
CA PHE A 45 10.72 -10.09 -8.20
C PHE A 45 9.90 -9.44 -7.08
N LEU A 46 10.40 -8.36 -6.53
CA LEU A 46 9.70 -7.55 -5.53
C LEU A 46 9.49 -6.13 -6.05
N ASP A 47 10.60 -5.42 -6.28
CA ASP A 47 10.60 -4.04 -6.76
C ASP A 47 11.86 -3.79 -7.60
N TRP A 48 11.84 -2.82 -8.51
CA TRP A 48 13.00 -2.52 -9.36
C TRP A 48 14.26 -2.14 -8.56
N PRO A 49 14.20 -1.27 -7.53
CA PRO A 49 15.37 -0.95 -6.70
C PRO A 49 15.98 -2.15 -5.96
N THR A 50 15.26 -3.26 -5.90
CA THR A 50 15.71 -4.48 -5.22
C THR A 50 15.80 -5.69 -6.14
N SER A 51 15.65 -5.51 -7.46
CA SER A 51 15.55 -6.61 -8.45
C SER A 51 16.74 -7.56 -8.47
N GLU A 52 17.94 -7.10 -8.04
CA GLU A 52 19.15 -7.90 -7.95
C GLU A 52 19.52 -8.30 -6.50
N LYS A 53 18.69 -7.94 -5.51
CA LYS A 53 18.94 -8.17 -4.08
C LYS A 53 18.13 -9.38 -3.61
N ILE A 54 18.71 -10.58 -3.78
CA ILE A 54 18.02 -11.86 -3.55
C ILE A 54 17.43 -11.95 -2.14
N ASP A 55 18.18 -11.52 -1.12
CA ASP A 55 17.73 -11.57 0.28
C ASP A 55 16.55 -10.64 0.55
N VAL A 56 16.55 -9.45 -0.07
CA VAL A 56 15.42 -8.50 0.03
C VAL A 56 14.18 -9.07 -0.67
N ILE A 57 14.36 -9.70 -1.83
CA ILE A 57 13.27 -10.36 -2.54
C ILE A 57 12.70 -11.49 -1.69
N HIS A 58 13.56 -12.28 -1.06
CA HIS A 58 13.15 -13.36 -0.16
C HIS A 58 12.31 -12.84 1.01
N ASP A 59 12.83 -11.87 1.77
CA ASP A 59 12.12 -11.27 2.90
C ASP A 59 10.76 -10.69 2.47
N GLY A 60 10.74 -9.98 1.33
CA GLY A 60 9.50 -9.38 0.82
C GLY A 60 8.48 -10.44 0.39
N LEU A 61 8.89 -11.49 -0.31
CA LEU A 61 7.99 -12.59 -0.71
C LEU A 61 7.48 -13.37 0.50
N GLN A 62 8.33 -13.56 1.52
CA GLN A 62 7.96 -14.16 2.80
C GLN A 62 6.84 -13.36 3.47
N ALA A 63 7.02 -12.04 3.63
CA ALA A 63 6.03 -11.16 4.24
C ALA A 63 4.73 -11.06 3.40
N LEU A 64 4.83 -10.96 2.06
CA LEU A 64 3.67 -10.95 1.15
C LEU A 64 2.87 -12.25 1.25
N THR A 65 3.55 -13.40 1.31
CA THR A 65 2.90 -14.71 1.47
C THR A 65 2.11 -14.73 2.78
N TYR A 66 2.73 -14.33 3.89
CA TYR A 66 2.05 -14.29 5.19
C TYR A 66 0.86 -13.33 5.20
N MET A 67 1.02 -12.12 4.63
CA MET A 67 -0.06 -11.14 4.50
C MET A 67 -1.21 -11.67 3.64
N THR A 68 -0.90 -12.37 2.53
CA THR A 68 -1.90 -13.00 1.66
C THR A 68 -2.68 -14.07 2.41
N LEU A 69 -2.00 -14.92 3.18
CA LEU A 69 -2.65 -15.97 3.97
C LEU A 69 -3.56 -15.40 5.06
N LYS A 70 -3.23 -14.24 5.67
CA LYS A 70 -4.15 -13.52 6.56
C LYS A 70 -5.43 -13.12 5.85
N ALA A 71 -5.32 -12.50 4.66
CA ALA A 71 -6.47 -12.12 3.85
C ALA A 71 -7.31 -13.34 3.42
N VAL A 72 -6.66 -14.47 3.11
CA VAL A 72 -7.35 -15.73 2.81
C VAL A 72 -8.16 -16.24 4.01
N ARG A 73 -7.67 -16.11 5.22
CA ARG A 73 -8.40 -16.50 6.43
C ARG A 73 -9.65 -15.66 6.64
N ASP A 74 -9.58 -14.35 6.38
CA ASP A 74 -10.76 -13.49 6.42
C ASP A 74 -11.80 -13.94 5.37
N ILE A 75 -11.36 -14.21 4.14
CA ILE A 75 -12.21 -14.74 3.06
C ILE A 75 -12.83 -16.08 3.48
N ALA A 76 -12.06 -16.99 4.04
CA ALA A 76 -12.53 -18.27 4.53
C ALA A 76 -13.62 -18.12 5.61
N GLY A 77 -13.43 -17.16 6.52
CA GLY A 77 -14.42 -16.79 7.52
C GLY A 77 -15.73 -16.29 6.91
N TRP A 78 -15.65 -15.43 5.91
CA TRP A 78 -16.84 -14.90 5.20
C TRP A 78 -17.58 -15.96 4.39
N LEU A 79 -16.85 -16.92 3.82
CA LEU A 79 -17.42 -18.06 3.07
C LEU A 79 -17.89 -19.20 3.98
N GLY A 80 -17.46 -19.26 5.23
CA GLY A 80 -17.63 -20.42 6.12
C GLY A 80 -16.80 -21.63 5.68
N ASP A 81 -15.70 -21.43 4.95
CA ASP A 81 -14.85 -22.47 4.36
C ASP A 81 -13.75 -22.91 5.32
N LYS A 82 -14.01 -23.99 6.07
CA LYS A 82 -13.06 -24.53 7.03
C LYS A 82 -11.81 -25.16 6.38
N GLU A 83 -11.94 -25.70 5.18
CA GLU A 83 -10.80 -26.28 4.45
C GLU A 83 -9.82 -25.17 4.06
N LEU A 84 -10.31 -24.08 3.47
CA LEU A 84 -9.51 -22.92 3.09
C LEU A 84 -8.82 -22.29 4.30
N ASP A 85 -9.53 -22.09 5.42
CA ASP A 85 -8.92 -21.62 6.68
C ASP A 85 -7.86 -22.59 7.20
N GLY A 86 -8.09 -23.89 7.11
CA GLY A 86 -7.15 -24.92 7.55
C GLY A 86 -5.83 -24.89 6.76
N ILE A 87 -5.90 -24.75 5.42
CA ILE A 87 -4.69 -24.64 4.57
C ILE A 87 -3.91 -23.37 4.94
N ALA A 88 -4.57 -22.21 4.98
CA ALA A 88 -3.92 -20.93 5.28
C ALA A 88 -3.31 -20.92 6.70
N SER A 89 -4.07 -21.37 7.71
CA SER A 89 -3.61 -21.41 9.11
C SER A 89 -2.44 -22.37 9.31
N SER A 90 -2.44 -23.53 8.62
CA SER A 90 -1.33 -24.49 8.70
C SER A 90 -0.06 -23.92 8.09
N CYS A 91 -0.17 -23.26 6.93
CA CYS A 91 0.94 -22.61 6.27
C CYS A 91 1.52 -21.49 7.14
N MET A 92 0.70 -20.57 7.65
CA MET A 92 1.13 -19.48 8.54
C MET A 92 1.86 -20.03 9.77
N LYS A 93 1.33 -21.09 10.40
CA LYS A 93 1.98 -21.73 11.56
C LYS A 93 3.34 -22.34 11.21
N ARG A 94 3.57 -22.79 9.96
CA ARG A 94 4.91 -23.19 9.52
C ARG A 94 5.83 -21.98 9.39
N MET A 95 5.35 -20.91 8.77
CA MET A 95 6.12 -19.69 8.56
C MET A 95 6.58 -19.04 9.87
N GLU A 96 5.79 -19.13 10.91
CA GLU A 96 6.13 -18.61 12.26
C GLU A 96 7.32 -19.31 12.93
N LYS A 97 7.83 -20.41 12.36
CA LYS A 97 9.00 -21.13 12.89
C LYS A 97 10.33 -20.52 12.45
N CYS A 98 10.36 -19.80 11.35
CA CYS A 98 11.57 -19.16 10.82
C CYS A 98 11.66 -17.69 11.20
N ASP A 99 12.82 -17.09 10.93
CA ASP A 99 12.95 -15.63 10.90
C ASP A 99 12.45 -15.14 9.54
N MET A 100 11.43 -14.29 9.55
CA MET A 100 10.78 -13.82 8.33
C MET A 100 11.35 -12.49 7.81
N GLN A 101 12.44 -11.98 8.42
CA GLN A 101 13.06 -10.72 8.01
C GLN A 101 14.53 -10.71 8.39
N HIS A 102 15.40 -10.51 7.40
CA HIS A 102 16.85 -10.48 7.56
C HIS A 102 17.47 -9.17 7.07
N THR A 103 16.72 -8.35 6.32
CA THR A 103 17.20 -7.13 5.67
C THR A 103 16.45 -5.90 6.15
N ASP A 104 17.12 -4.74 6.03
CA ASP A 104 16.56 -3.44 6.39
C ASP A 104 16.10 -2.64 5.14
N ALA A 105 15.86 -3.31 4.01
CA ALA A 105 15.33 -2.65 2.83
C ALA A 105 13.88 -2.19 3.01
N SER A 106 13.55 -1.01 2.49
CA SER A 106 12.23 -0.38 2.68
C SER A 106 11.07 -1.27 2.23
N GLN A 107 11.25 -2.03 1.17
CA GLN A 107 10.25 -2.98 0.67
C GLN A 107 9.96 -4.09 1.69
N ALA A 108 11.02 -4.73 2.20
CA ALA A 108 10.90 -5.81 3.18
C ALA A 108 10.34 -5.30 4.52
N LEU A 109 10.86 -4.16 5.03
CA LEU A 109 10.38 -3.50 6.24
C LEU A 109 8.89 -3.16 6.15
N SER A 110 8.46 -2.54 5.04
CA SER A 110 7.07 -2.14 4.84
C SER A 110 6.14 -3.34 4.87
N LEU A 111 6.49 -4.40 4.14
CA LEU A 111 5.67 -5.61 4.07
C LEU A 111 5.65 -6.37 5.39
N SER A 112 6.78 -6.48 6.10
CA SER A 112 6.86 -7.13 7.40
C SER A 112 6.02 -6.39 8.45
N LEU A 113 6.06 -5.06 8.48
CA LEU A 113 5.23 -4.24 9.35
C LEU A 113 3.73 -4.44 9.06
N LEU A 114 3.32 -4.46 7.79
CA LEU A 114 1.93 -4.68 7.37
C LEU A 114 1.46 -6.11 7.61
N ALA A 115 2.32 -7.09 7.37
CA ALA A 115 2.04 -8.50 7.69
C ALA A 115 1.91 -8.73 9.20
N GLY A 116 2.56 -7.90 10.02
CA GLY A 116 2.66 -8.07 11.48
C GLY A 116 3.69 -9.13 11.87
N THR A 117 4.73 -9.31 11.05
CA THR A 117 5.82 -10.28 11.25
C THR A 117 7.09 -9.65 11.81
N SER A 118 7.16 -8.30 11.85
CA SER A 118 8.27 -7.57 12.46
C SER A 118 8.42 -7.93 13.95
N LYS A 119 9.65 -8.24 14.37
CA LYS A 119 10.00 -8.53 15.77
C LYS A 119 10.35 -7.27 16.56
N ASP A 120 10.75 -6.20 15.87
CA ASP A 120 11.05 -4.88 16.45
C ASP A 120 10.34 -3.78 15.68
N VAL A 121 9.02 -3.68 15.87
CA VAL A 121 8.17 -2.71 15.14
C VAL A 121 8.70 -1.29 15.24
N LYS A 122 9.17 -0.84 16.41
CA LYS A 122 9.68 0.52 16.60
C LYS A 122 11.00 0.76 15.86
N GLY A 123 11.90 -0.23 15.93
CA GLY A 123 13.17 -0.18 15.21
C GLY A 123 12.96 -0.19 13.70
N ASP A 124 12.07 -1.04 13.21
CA ASP A 124 11.79 -1.17 11.78
C ASP A 124 11.07 0.06 11.21
N VAL A 125 10.13 0.65 11.95
CA VAL A 125 9.53 1.95 11.59
C VAL A 125 10.60 3.04 11.50
N LYS A 126 11.51 3.10 12.49
CA LYS A 126 12.62 4.06 12.45
C LYS A 126 13.52 3.86 11.24
N LYS A 127 13.92 2.62 10.93
CA LYS A 127 14.74 2.29 9.75
C LYS A 127 14.02 2.68 8.46
N LEU A 128 12.70 2.41 8.35
CA LEU A 128 11.92 2.78 7.19
C LEU A 128 11.91 4.30 6.96
N ILE A 129 11.82 5.09 8.03
CA ILE A 129 11.92 6.56 7.98
C ILE A 129 13.33 6.98 7.55
N ASP A 130 14.36 6.42 8.17
CA ASP A 130 15.76 6.76 7.92
C ASP A 130 16.21 6.43 6.48
N ASN A 131 15.66 5.38 5.88
CA ASN A 131 15.92 5.00 4.48
C ASN A 131 15.45 6.06 3.46
N GLY A 132 14.41 6.83 3.80
CA GLY A 132 13.95 7.97 3.02
C GLY A 132 13.36 7.65 1.64
N LEU A 133 13.15 8.70 0.84
CA LEU A 133 12.36 8.67 -0.39
C LEU A 133 13.05 8.00 -1.59
N ASN A 134 14.35 7.72 -1.50
CA ASN A 134 15.11 7.13 -2.62
C ASN A 134 15.16 5.60 -2.58
N SER A 135 14.53 4.99 -1.59
CA SER A 135 14.70 3.56 -1.29
C SER A 135 13.64 2.67 -1.93
N PHE A 136 12.64 3.23 -2.62
CA PHE A 136 11.54 2.50 -3.22
C PHE A 136 11.08 3.10 -4.56
N SER A 137 10.36 2.30 -5.35
CA SER A 137 9.60 2.78 -6.53
C SER A 137 8.32 3.51 -6.09
N PRO A 138 7.66 4.28 -6.98
CA PRO A 138 6.34 4.84 -6.69
C PRO A 138 5.30 3.78 -6.30
N PHE A 139 5.43 2.54 -6.81
CA PHE A 139 4.59 1.41 -6.43
C PHE A 139 4.81 0.99 -4.97
N TYR A 140 6.06 0.70 -4.58
CA TYR A 140 6.37 0.31 -3.20
C TYR A 140 6.30 1.45 -2.19
N GLY A 141 6.37 2.69 -2.65
CA GLY A 141 6.07 3.87 -1.84
C GLY A 141 4.70 3.80 -1.18
N TYR A 142 3.70 3.19 -1.84
CA TYR A 142 2.39 2.93 -1.24
C TYR A 142 2.49 2.06 0.02
N TYR A 143 3.21 0.94 -0.04
CA TYR A 143 3.38 0.07 1.12
C TYR A 143 4.16 0.75 2.24
N ALA A 144 5.12 1.62 1.91
CA ALA A 144 5.88 2.38 2.90
C ALA A 144 4.97 3.36 3.67
N ILE A 145 4.17 4.17 2.97
CA ILE A 145 3.24 5.12 3.62
C ILE A 145 2.12 4.40 4.38
N GLU A 146 1.64 3.24 3.89
CA GLU A 146 0.68 2.39 4.62
C GLU A 146 1.29 1.85 5.90
N ALA A 147 2.52 1.30 5.86
CA ALA A 147 3.20 0.76 7.02
C ALA A 147 3.45 1.83 8.08
N LEU A 148 3.91 3.02 7.68
CA LEU A 148 4.10 4.15 8.59
C LEU A 148 2.78 4.57 9.24
N ALA A 149 1.73 4.78 8.46
CA ALA A 149 0.44 5.22 8.97
C ALA A 149 -0.22 4.18 9.88
N ALA A 150 -0.11 2.88 9.55
CA ALA A 150 -0.62 1.79 10.37
C ALA A 150 0.10 1.68 11.73
N ASN A 151 1.33 2.19 11.84
CA ASN A 151 2.12 2.21 13.06
C ASN A 151 2.18 3.59 13.76
N GLY A 152 1.25 4.51 13.40
CA GLY A 152 1.08 5.78 14.09
C GLY A 152 1.84 6.97 13.50
N GLU A 153 2.67 6.75 12.48
CA GLU A 153 3.51 7.76 11.81
C GLU A 153 2.76 8.43 10.62
N ILE A 154 1.50 8.84 10.85
CA ILE A 154 0.66 9.40 9.76
C ILE A 154 1.24 10.72 9.24
N ASP A 155 1.73 11.60 10.11
CA ASP A 155 2.32 12.90 9.70
C ASP A 155 3.60 12.69 8.87
N THR A 156 4.43 11.72 9.24
CA THR A 156 5.60 11.32 8.47
C THR A 156 5.20 10.80 7.09
N ALA A 157 4.19 9.95 7.03
CA ALA A 157 3.66 9.43 5.77
C ALA A 157 3.04 10.55 4.89
N MET A 158 2.30 11.50 5.48
CA MET A 158 1.79 12.69 4.76
C MET A 158 2.91 13.51 4.16
N LYS A 159 3.99 13.73 4.92
CA LYS A 159 5.17 14.43 4.40
C LYS A 159 5.82 13.66 3.24
N MET A 160 5.93 12.34 3.32
CA MET A 160 6.44 11.53 2.21
C MET A 160 5.56 11.64 0.96
N VAL A 161 4.23 11.65 1.09
CA VAL A 161 3.32 11.88 -0.03
C VAL A 161 3.57 13.26 -0.65
N SER A 162 3.64 14.29 0.18
CA SER A 162 3.88 15.67 -0.27
C SER A 162 5.24 15.82 -0.97
N ASP A 163 6.31 15.27 -0.40
CA ASP A 163 7.66 15.41 -0.94
C ASP A 163 7.83 14.58 -2.24
N TYR A 164 7.42 13.31 -2.25
CA TYR A 164 7.68 12.40 -3.35
C TYR A 164 6.73 12.61 -4.53
N TRP A 165 5.43 12.40 -4.32
CA TRP A 165 4.45 12.60 -5.41
C TRP A 165 4.16 14.07 -5.67
N GLY A 166 4.27 14.94 -4.66
CA GLY A 166 4.20 16.39 -4.84
C GLY A 166 5.28 16.91 -5.76
N SER A 167 6.51 16.37 -5.70
CA SER A 167 7.58 16.75 -6.64
C SER A 167 7.27 16.41 -8.10
N MET A 168 6.47 15.38 -8.38
CA MET A 168 5.98 15.12 -9.73
C MET A 168 5.08 16.28 -10.21
N ILE A 169 4.20 16.77 -9.32
CA ILE A 169 3.31 17.92 -9.61
C ILE A 169 4.13 19.18 -9.85
N ASP A 170 5.15 19.44 -9.04
CA ASP A 170 6.06 20.59 -9.19
C ASP A 170 6.79 20.54 -10.52
N LEU A 171 7.07 19.36 -11.04
CA LEU A 171 7.67 19.11 -12.36
C LEU A 171 6.65 19.06 -13.50
N GLY A 172 5.38 19.41 -13.27
CA GLY A 172 4.37 19.52 -14.32
C GLY A 172 3.56 18.25 -14.55
N ALA A 173 3.61 17.25 -13.65
CA ALA A 173 2.83 16.04 -13.81
C ALA A 173 1.32 16.31 -13.75
N THR A 174 0.58 15.68 -14.67
CA THR A 174 -0.88 15.61 -14.68
C THR A 174 -1.38 14.19 -14.36
N THR A 175 -0.46 13.23 -14.28
CA THR A 175 -0.70 11.81 -14.02
C THR A 175 0.41 11.27 -13.13
N PHE A 176 0.22 10.08 -12.56
CA PHE A 176 1.27 9.39 -11.79
C PHE A 176 2.33 8.82 -12.72
N TRP A 177 3.61 9.02 -12.37
CA TRP A 177 4.74 8.52 -13.14
C TRP A 177 5.17 7.13 -12.70
N GLU A 178 5.64 6.34 -13.66
CA GLU A 178 6.10 4.96 -13.44
C GLU A 178 7.31 4.88 -12.51
N HIS A 179 8.22 5.83 -12.62
CA HIS A 179 9.44 5.93 -11.86
C HIS A 179 9.76 7.38 -11.51
N LEU A 180 10.38 7.59 -10.37
CA LEU A 180 10.95 8.86 -9.96
C LEU A 180 12.16 8.61 -9.08
N TYR A 181 13.33 9.10 -9.48
CA TYR A 181 14.47 9.22 -8.61
C TYR A 181 14.44 10.61 -7.96
N TYR A 182 14.04 10.65 -6.69
CA TYR A 182 13.75 11.90 -5.99
C TYR A 182 14.87 12.95 -6.03
N PRO A 183 16.20 12.60 -5.94
CA PRO A 183 17.26 13.59 -6.08
C PRO A 183 17.29 14.33 -7.41
N ASP A 184 16.81 13.72 -8.50
CA ASP A 184 16.78 14.35 -9.82
C ASP A 184 15.77 15.47 -9.90
N THR A 185 14.73 15.47 -9.08
CA THR A 185 13.70 16.52 -9.04
C THR A 185 14.27 17.93 -8.78
N LYS A 186 15.42 18.00 -8.07
CA LYS A 186 16.07 19.28 -7.70
C LYS A 186 16.79 19.96 -8.87
N LYS A 187 17.07 19.25 -9.96
CA LYS A 187 17.83 19.73 -11.11
C LYS A 187 17.03 19.65 -12.44
N ALA A 188 15.87 18.99 -12.41
CA ALA A 188 15.06 18.75 -13.58
C ALA A 188 14.26 19.98 -14.00
N GLY A 189 14.11 20.17 -15.32
CA GLY A 189 13.10 21.05 -15.88
C GLY A 189 11.70 20.45 -15.81
N ARG A 190 10.67 21.30 -15.95
CA ARG A 190 9.28 20.87 -15.96
C ARG A 190 8.95 20.15 -17.27
N ILE A 191 8.14 19.09 -17.22
CA ILE A 191 7.75 18.30 -18.40
C ILE A 191 6.70 19.01 -19.28
N ASP A 192 6.00 20.03 -18.77
CA ASP A 192 4.99 20.82 -19.46
C ASP A 192 5.57 22.09 -20.11
N GLU A 193 6.90 22.27 -20.04
CA GLU A 193 7.65 23.38 -20.64
C GLU A 193 8.75 22.83 -21.56
N ILE A 194 9.28 23.69 -22.44
CA ILE A 194 10.47 23.32 -23.21
C ILE A 194 11.67 23.38 -22.28
N VAL A 195 12.27 22.21 -22.03
CA VAL A 195 13.44 22.11 -21.16
C VAL A 195 14.63 22.82 -21.82
N PRO A 196 15.24 23.81 -21.16
CA PRO A 196 16.38 24.54 -21.73
C PRO A 196 17.58 23.62 -21.98
N ALA A 197 18.35 23.91 -23.03
CA ALA A 197 19.57 23.16 -23.30
C ALA A 197 20.51 23.13 -22.07
N GLY A 198 20.97 21.94 -21.69
CA GLY A 198 21.83 21.72 -20.53
C GLY A 198 21.10 21.60 -19.18
N THR A 199 19.78 21.73 -19.17
CA THR A 199 18.94 21.37 -18.01
C THR A 199 18.58 19.90 -18.10
N TYR A 200 18.54 19.20 -16.95
CA TYR A 200 18.17 17.80 -16.88
C TYR A 200 16.68 17.62 -17.26
N ASP A 201 16.43 16.79 -18.25
CA ASP A 201 15.09 16.38 -18.66
C ASP A 201 14.72 15.07 -17.95
N ILE A 202 13.74 15.12 -17.05
CA ILE A 202 13.32 13.94 -16.28
C ILE A 202 12.85 12.79 -17.18
N HIS A 203 12.33 13.10 -18.37
CA HIS A 203 11.84 12.11 -19.32
C HIS A 203 12.90 11.67 -20.34
N GLY A 204 13.77 12.58 -20.75
CA GLY A 204 14.81 12.30 -21.75
C GLY A 204 16.11 11.77 -21.19
N ASP A 205 16.56 12.36 -20.08
CA ASP A 205 17.87 12.08 -19.47
C ASP A 205 17.76 11.15 -18.26
N GLY A 206 16.55 11.04 -17.67
CA GLY A 206 16.30 10.28 -16.46
C GLY A 206 16.09 8.81 -16.70
N GLY A 207 16.00 8.11 -15.58
CA GLY A 207 15.60 6.72 -15.54
C GLY A 207 16.68 5.78 -15.07
N GLU A 208 16.23 4.69 -14.50
CA GLU A 208 17.05 3.58 -14.01
C GLU A 208 16.40 2.26 -14.43
N TYR A 209 17.16 1.19 -14.36
CA TYR A 209 16.71 -0.16 -14.70
C TYR A 209 16.22 -0.25 -16.16
N CYS A 210 14.96 -0.64 -16.38
CA CYS A 210 14.36 -0.68 -17.70
C CYS A 210 13.74 0.66 -18.15
N TYR A 211 13.72 1.68 -17.29
CA TYR A 211 13.06 2.96 -17.50
C TYR A 211 14.00 4.06 -18.01
N VAL A 212 14.89 3.74 -18.90
CA VAL A 212 15.88 4.70 -19.40
C VAL A 212 15.27 5.57 -20.51
N GLY A 213 15.38 6.90 -20.35
CA GLY A 213 14.92 7.87 -21.31
C GLY A 213 13.42 7.79 -21.59
N LEU A 214 13.00 7.99 -22.81
CA LEU A 214 11.59 8.00 -23.24
C LEU A 214 10.84 6.69 -23.04
N ARG A 215 11.49 5.65 -22.52
CA ARG A 215 10.83 4.40 -22.15
C ARG A 215 10.04 4.51 -20.85
N GLN A 216 10.38 5.45 -19.98
CA GLN A 216 9.63 5.71 -18.76
C GLN A 216 8.22 6.21 -19.08
N SER A 217 7.20 5.60 -18.48
CA SER A 217 5.82 6.08 -18.61
C SER A 217 5.53 7.23 -17.65
N LEU A 218 5.02 8.34 -18.18
CA LEU A 218 4.51 9.45 -17.37
C LEU A 218 3.01 9.31 -17.05
N CYS A 219 2.39 8.16 -17.34
CA CYS A 219 1.02 7.83 -17.00
C CYS A 219 0.94 6.35 -16.61
N HIS A 220 1.17 6.05 -15.33
CA HIS A 220 1.30 4.67 -14.86
C HIS A 220 0.48 4.44 -13.57
N GLY A 221 -0.57 3.64 -13.67
CA GLY A 221 -1.52 3.40 -12.57
C GLY A 221 -0.90 2.77 -11.32
N TRP A 222 0.21 2.04 -11.43
CA TRP A 222 0.83 1.41 -10.26
C TRP A 222 1.35 2.43 -9.22
N ALA A 223 1.59 3.68 -9.65
CA ALA A 223 2.05 4.76 -8.78
C ALA A 223 0.92 5.54 -8.08
N ALA A 224 -0.35 5.15 -8.30
CA ALA A 224 -1.52 5.86 -7.80
C ALA A 224 -1.85 5.58 -6.31
N GLY A 225 -0.93 4.97 -5.58
CA GLY A 225 -1.07 4.64 -4.15
C GLY A 225 -1.52 5.78 -3.24
N PRO A 226 -1.12 7.04 -3.44
CA PRO A 226 -1.61 8.15 -2.64
C PRO A 226 -3.13 8.32 -2.66
N THR A 227 -3.81 8.00 -3.75
CA THR A 227 -5.27 8.18 -3.87
C THR A 227 -6.06 7.39 -2.82
N PRO A 228 -5.94 6.05 -2.70
CA PRO A 228 -6.60 5.30 -1.64
C PRO A 228 -6.03 5.62 -0.25
N TRP A 229 -4.75 5.97 -0.16
CA TRP A 229 -4.13 6.31 1.12
C TRP A 229 -4.72 7.62 1.72
N LEU A 230 -4.87 8.67 0.92
CA LEU A 230 -5.49 9.94 1.34
C LEU A 230 -6.94 9.72 1.80
N GLN A 231 -7.70 8.86 1.09
CA GLN A 231 -9.05 8.49 1.52
C GLN A 231 -9.04 7.78 2.87
N ARG A 232 -8.11 6.83 3.06
CA ARG A 232 -8.04 5.98 4.26
C ARG A 232 -7.56 6.72 5.49
N TYR A 233 -6.57 7.60 5.35
CA TYR A 233 -5.91 8.24 6.49
C TYR A 233 -6.26 9.72 6.63
N VAL A 234 -6.19 10.52 5.58
CA VAL A 234 -6.46 11.96 5.67
C VAL A 234 -7.95 12.22 5.79
N LEU A 235 -8.76 11.66 4.90
CA LEU A 235 -10.23 11.69 5.03
C LEU A 235 -10.72 10.75 6.13
N GLY A 236 -9.93 9.75 6.46
CA GLY A 236 -10.11 8.83 7.57
C GLY A 236 -11.20 7.78 7.38
N VAL A 237 -11.54 7.42 6.13
CA VAL A 237 -12.66 6.51 5.84
C VAL A 237 -12.13 5.10 5.61
N LYS A 238 -12.47 4.16 6.52
CA LYS A 238 -12.04 2.75 6.47
C LYS A 238 -13.26 1.84 6.60
N PRO A 239 -13.55 0.96 5.62
CA PRO A 239 -14.50 -0.13 5.80
C PRO A 239 -14.05 -1.07 6.93
N VAL A 240 -14.98 -1.44 7.82
CA VAL A 240 -14.74 -2.36 8.93
C VAL A 240 -15.47 -3.68 8.70
N GLU A 241 -16.66 -3.62 8.13
CA GLU A 241 -17.43 -4.80 7.76
C GLU A 241 -17.64 -4.86 6.25
N PRO A 242 -17.72 -6.08 5.66
CA PRO A 242 -17.95 -6.25 4.24
C PRO A 242 -19.14 -5.44 3.71
N GLY A 243 -18.94 -4.87 2.52
CA GLY A 243 -19.93 -4.01 1.87
C GLY A 243 -20.08 -2.65 2.53
N CYS A 244 -19.07 -2.19 3.28
CA CYS A 244 -19.14 -0.91 3.99
C CYS A 244 -20.34 -0.81 4.95
N LYS A 245 -20.85 -1.93 5.49
CA LYS A 245 -21.96 -1.93 6.47
C LYS A 245 -21.61 -1.14 7.71
N THR A 246 -20.37 -1.27 8.19
CA THR A 246 -19.77 -0.44 9.21
C THR A 246 -18.51 0.21 8.66
N VAL A 247 -18.39 1.52 8.81
CA VAL A 247 -17.25 2.31 8.36
C VAL A 247 -16.71 3.12 9.53
N GLU A 248 -15.40 3.02 9.76
CA GLU A 248 -14.72 3.96 10.66
C GLU A 248 -14.50 5.28 9.92
N VAL A 249 -14.77 6.41 10.59
CA VAL A 249 -14.47 7.74 10.06
C VAL A 249 -13.64 8.51 11.08
N LYS A 250 -12.33 8.58 10.85
CA LYS A 250 -11.36 9.18 11.76
C LYS A 250 -10.33 10.03 10.98
N PRO A 251 -10.72 11.26 10.58
CA PRO A 251 -9.84 12.13 9.80
C PRO A 251 -8.56 12.51 10.54
N HIS A 252 -7.46 12.56 9.79
CA HIS A 252 -6.18 13.08 10.26
C HIS A 252 -5.70 14.17 9.29
N LEU A 253 -5.70 15.42 9.72
CA LEU A 253 -5.40 16.56 8.84
C LEU A 253 -3.91 16.95 8.81
N GLY A 254 -3.09 16.48 9.77
CA GLY A 254 -1.69 16.91 9.85
C GLY A 254 -1.57 18.44 9.83
N ASP A 255 -0.90 18.99 8.82
CA ASP A 255 -0.77 20.43 8.58
C ASP A 255 -1.90 21.03 7.71
N LEU A 256 -2.76 20.20 7.13
CA LEU A 256 -3.89 20.66 6.32
C LEU A 256 -4.93 21.41 7.16
N ALA A 257 -5.50 22.46 6.58
CA ALA A 257 -6.60 23.23 7.21
C ALA A 257 -7.92 22.45 7.16
N PHE A 258 -8.16 21.70 6.09
CA PHE A 258 -9.37 20.91 5.87
C PHE A 258 -9.13 19.73 4.93
N ALA A 259 -10.04 18.76 4.98
CA ALA A 259 -10.20 17.72 3.96
C ALA A 259 -11.68 17.44 3.78
N GLU A 260 -12.13 17.32 2.54
CA GLU A 260 -13.49 16.90 2.24
C GLU A 260 -13.50 15.92 1.06
N GLY A 261 -14.44 14.99 1.10
CA GLY A 261 -14.56 13.99 0.05
C GLY A 261 -15.81 13.14 0.17
N THR A 262 -16.05 12.38 -0.87
CA THR A 262 -17.16 11.43 -0.94
C THR A 262 -16.63 10.06 -1.34
N VAL A 263 -16.97 9.06 -0.52
CA VAL A 263 -16.56 7.66 -0.73
C VAL A 263 -17.79 6.89 -1.19
N PRO A 264 -17.71 6.18 -2.33
CA PRO A 264 -18.81 5.34 -2.78
C PRO A 264 -18.97 4.12 -1.86
N THR A 265 -20.21 3.76 -1.56
CA THR A 265 -20.56 2.52 -0.88
C THR A 265 -21.70 1.83 -1.63
N PRO A 266 -21.96 0.54 -1.42
CA PRO A 266 -23.12 -0.15 -2.01
C PRO A 266 -24.47 0.47 -1.64
N TYR A 267 -24.50 1.27 -0.59
CA TYR A 267 -25.71 1.95 -0.09
C TYR A 267 -25.85 3.38 -0.60
N GLY A 268 -24.88 3.87 -1.38
CA GLY A 268 -24.80 5.24 -1.85
C GLY A 268 -23.57 5.99 -1.30
N PRO A 269 -23.43 7.29 -1.60
CA PRO A 269 -22.25 8.06 -1.24
C PRO A 269 -22.20 8.37 0.26
N LEU A 270 -21.04 8.15 0.88
CA LEU A 270 -20.68 8.60 2.22
C LEU A 270 -19.82 9.85 2.08
N SER A 271 -20.29 11.00 2.57
CA SER A 271 -19.55 12.26 2.48
C SER A 271 -18.96 12.64 3.83
N VAL A 272 -17.70 13.08 3.82
CA VAL A 272 -16.97 13.54 5.00
C VAL A 272 -16.47 14.94 4.76
N LYS A 273 -16.61 15.81 5.75
CA LYS A 273 -15.98 17.15 5.80
C LYS A 273 -15.28 17.28 7.14
N ALA A 274 -13.97 17.48 7.09
CA ALA A 274 -13.14 17.68 8.26
C ALA A 274 -12.40 19.02 8.15
N HIS A 275 -12.27 19.76 9.25
CA HIS A 275 -11.53 21.00 9.32
C HIS A 275 -10.93 21.18 10.72
N LYS A 276 -9.92 22.04 10.83
CA LYS A 276 -9.41 22.48 12.12
C LYS A 276 -10.28 23.63 12.66
N ASP A 277 -10.73 23.51 13.89
CA ASP A 277 -11.39 24.62 14.59
C ASP A 277 -10.39 25.69 15.07
N ALA A 278 -10.86 26.74 15.74
CA ALA A 278 -10.03 27.81 16.24
C ALA A 278 -8.96 27.38 17.26
N SER A 279 -9.10 26.20 17.87
CA SER A 279 -8.13 25.60 18.79
C SER A 279 -7.12 24.69 18.09
N GLY A 280 -7.26 24.49 16.76
CA GLY A 280 -6.45 23.55 15.98
C GLY A 280 -6.91 22.09 16.06
N LYS A 281 -8.03 21.80 16.74
CA LYS A 281 -8.59 20.46 16.84
C LYS A 281 -9.35 20.09 15.56
N THR A 282 -9.16 18.88 15.07
CA THR A 282 -9.93 18.35 13.94
C THR A 282 -11.38 18.12 14.34
N VAL A 283 -12.30 18.78 13.63
CA VAL A 283 -13.74 18.59 13.72
C VAL A 283 -14.24 17.96 12.43
N CYS A 284 -15.14 16.98 12.54
CA CYS A 284 -15.60 16.20 11.41
C CYS A 284 -17.13 16.08 11.40
N SER A 285 -17.73 16.33 10.24
CA SER A 285 -19.12 16.01 9.93
C SER A 285 -19.17 14.89 8.88
N VAL A 286 -20.11 13.94 9.08
CA VAL A 286 -20.28 12.78 8.20
C VAL A 286 -21.74 12.71 7.77
N LYS A 287 -21.97 12.58 6.46
CA LYS A 287 -23.28 12.26 5.90
C LYS A 287 -23.20 10.85 5.32
N ALA A 288 -23.73 9.88 6.05
CA ALA A 288 -23.77 8.48 5.63
C ALA A 288 -25.12 8.14 4.98
N PRO A 289 -25.14 7.27 3.96
CA PRO A 289 -26.39 6.75 3.41
C PRO A 289 -27.07 5.80 4.41
N LYS A 290 -28.39 5.61 4.24
CA LYS A 290 -29.15 4.64 5.03
C LYS A 290 -28.58 3.23 4.83
N GLY A 291 -28.27 2.52 5.91
CA GLY A 291 -27.66 1.16 5.87
C GLY A 291 -26.19 1.14 6.20
N VAL A 292 -25.51 2.30 6.28
CA VAL A 292 -24.12 2.40 6.72
C VAL A 292 -24.06 2.88 8.16
N LYS A 293 -23.44 2.08 9.03
CA LYS A 293 -23.11 2.46 10.42
C LYS A 293 -21.75 3.14 10.43
N VAL A 294 -21.69 4.34 11.00
CA VAL A 294 -20.42 5.07 11.19
C VAL A 294 -19.94 4.91 12.62
N ILE A 295 -18.67 4.55 12.79
CA ILE A 295 -17.94 4.58 14.07
C ILE A 295 -16.81 5.62 13.99
N LYS A 296 -16.46 6.23 15.16
CA LYS A 296 -15.42 7.28 15.27
C LYS A 296 -14.29 6.82 16.15
#